data_d53c00efcc8d40413131ca83fd159d4c
#
_entry.id   d53c00efcc8d40413131ca83fd159d4c
#
_cell.length_a   1.000
_cell.length_b   1.000
_cell.length_c   1.000
_cell.angle_alpha   90.00
_cell.angle_beta   90.00
_cell.angle_gamma   90.00
#
_symmetry.space_group_name_H-M   'P 1'
#
loop_
_entity.id
_entity.type
_entity.pdbx_description
1 polymer ?
#
loop_
_entity_poly.entity_id
_entity_poly.type
_entity_poly.pdbx_seq_one_letter_code
_entity_poly.pdbx_strand_id
1 'polypeptide(L)'
;FGVFQISETECKNIVLDAIHIGYRLIDTASSYKNEQAVGDAVKQAIDECIVSRDELFITTKAYIQEMGYDNLKWAFERSLKNLGLEYLDLYLIHMPLGDYYGAWRAMEELYEQGRIRSIGVCNFDSARLMDLCYNATIKPMVNQIERHPHYQRHDELGLMRKLGVQPEGW
;
A
#
# COMPACT_ATOMS: atom_id res chain seq x y z
N PHE A 1 6.69 7.24 -5.82
CA PHE A 1 8.02 6.64 -5.91
C PHE A 1 7.99 5.26 -5.26
N GLY A 2 8.30 4.18 -6.03
CA GLY A 2 8.34 2.80 -5.55
C GLY A 2 9.76 2.35 -5.22
N VAL A 3 9.89 1.52 -4.16
CA VAL A 3 11.19 1.03 -3.67
C VAL A 3 11.38 -0.49 -3.86
N PHE A 4 10.60 -1.11 -4.74
CA PHE A 4 10.82 -2.52 -5.08
C PHE A 4 12.23 -2.75 -5.63
N GLN A 5 12.92 -3.81 -5.17
CA GLN A 5 14.31 -4.16 -5.52
C GLN A 5 15.39 -3.15 -5.10
N ILE A 6 15.06 -2.12 -4.34
CA ILE A 6 16.08 -1.27 -3.71
C ILE A 6 16.54 -1.96 -2.43
N SER A 7 17.86 -2.12 -2.27
CA SER A 7 18.44 -2.75 -1.07
C SER A 7 18.14 -1.90 0.18
N GLU A 8 18.00 -2.55 1.34
CA GLU A 8 17.78 -1.86 2.62
C GLU A 8 18.84 -0.79 2.89
N THR A 9 20.10 -1.08 2.54
CA THR A 9 21.25 -0.19 2.77
C THR A 9 21.21 1.09 1.92
N GLU A 10 20.62 1.05 0.74
CA GLU A 10 20.51 2.19 -0.19
C GLU A 10 19.18 2.93 -0.06
N CYS A 11 18.14 2.21 0.36
CA CYS A 11 16.76 2.66 0.31
C CYS A 11 16.55 3.98 1.06
N LYS A 12 17.14 4.13 2.25
CA LYS A 12 17.01 5.35 3.04
C LYS A 12 17.44 6.59 2.26
N ASN A 13 18.64 6.58 1.68
CA ASN A 13 19.18 7.74 0.96
C ASN A 13 18.36 8.03 -0.32
N ILE A 14 17.99 6.98 -1.05
CA ILE A 14 17.21 7.11 -2.29
C ILE A 14 15.81 7.69 -2.01
N VAL A 15 15.15 7.25 -0.93
CA VAL A 15 13.84 7.80 -0.52
C VAL A 15 13.99 9.26 -0.06
N LEU A 16 15.04 9.58 0.69
CA LEU A 16 15.30 10.97 1.12
C LEU A 16 15.53 11.88 -0.09
N ASP A 17 16.33 11.44 -1.05
CA ASP A 17 16.54 12.18 -2.31
C ASP A 17 15.22 12.36 -3.09
N ALA A 18 14.39 11.31 -3.17
CA ALA A 18 13.08 11.38 -3.80
C ALA A 18 12.19 12.45 -3.13
N ILE A 19 12.17 12.53 -1.80
CA ILE A 19 11.42 13.55 -1.06
C ILE A 19 11.97 14.95 -1.35
N HIS A 20 13.29 15.12 -1.39
CA HIS A 20 13.94 16.40 -1.69
C HIS A 20 13.58 16.93 -3.08
N ILE A 21 13.50 16.07 -4.09
CA ILE A 21 13.12 16.47 -5.46
C ILE A 21 11.62 16.59 -5.68
N GLY A 22 10.81 16.37 -4.62
CA GLY A 22 9.38 16.69 -4.63
C GLY A 22 8.43 15.49 -4.67
N TYR A 23 8.90 14.24 -4.60
CA TYR A 23 8.00 13.11 -4.41
C TYR A 23 7.32 13.16 -3.04
N ARG A 24 6.02 12.87 -3.01
CA ARG A 24 5.22 12.84 -1.79
C ARG A 24 4.54 11.51 -1.56
N LEU A 25 4.35 10.69 -2.61
CA LEU A 25 3.88 9.32 -2.52
C LEU A 25 5.08 8.38 -2.52
N ILE A 26 5.23 7.57 -1.47
CA ILE A 26 6.27 6.54 -1.31
C ILE A 26 5.58 5.18 -1.17
N ASP A 27 5.97 4.23 -2.02
CA ASP A 27 5.39 2.89 -2.08
C ASP A 27 6.43 1.83 -1.71
N THR A 28 6.13 1.08 -0.65
CA THR A 28 6.90 -0.09 -0.20
C THR A 28 5.99 -1.31 0.00
N ALA A 29 6.49 -2.38 0.57
CA ALA A 29 5.74 -3.57 0.99
C ALA A 29 6.51 -4.35 2.06
N SER A 30 5.80 -5.12 2.89
CA SER A 30 6.41 -6.02 3.89
C SER A 30 7.41 -6.99 3.27
N SER A 31 7.10 -7.49 2.05
CA SER A 31 7.95 -8.43 1.31
C SER A 31 9.23 -7.81 0.74
N TYR A 32 9.32 -6.47 0.62
CA TYR A 32 10.52 -5.80 0.08
C TYR A 32 11.67 -5.74 1.10
N LYS A 33 11.36 -5.92 2.39
CA LYS A 33 12.32 -5.92 3.51
C LYS A 33 13.10 -4.61 3.65
N ASN A 34 12.48 -3.50 3.25
CA ASN A 34 13.08 -2.16 3.33
C ASN A 34 12.18 -1.13 4.01
N GLU A 35 11.09 -1.57 4.67
CA GLU A 35 10.17 -0.68 5.38
C GLU A 35 10.89 0.18 6.44
N GLN A 36 11.87 -0.40 7.18
CA GLN A 36 12.65 0.32 8.18
C GLN A 36 13.43 1.48 7.55
N ALA A 37 14.09 1.22 6.43
CA ALA A 37 14.86 2.24 5.70
C ALA A 37 13.95 3.36 5.14
N VAL A 38 12.74 3.01 4.67
CA VAL A 38 11.72 3.99 4.28
C VAL A 38 11.31 4.85 5.48
N GLY A 39 11.02 4.22 6.62
CA GLY A 39 10.66 4.91 7.86
C GLY A 39 11.75 5.87 8.35
N ASP A 40 13.00 5.42 8.31
CA ASP A 40 14.15 6.24 8.69
C ASP A 40 14.33 7.46 7.77
N ALA A 41 14.05 7.32 6.46
CA ALA A 41 14.07 8.42 5.51
C ALA A 41 12.93 9.42 5.77
N VAL A 42 11.71 8.92 5.98
CA VAL A 42 10.54 9.74 6.30
C VAL A 42 10.78 10.54 7.59
N LYS A 43 11.27 9.84 8.64
CA LYS A 43 11.59 10.50 9.91
C LYS A 43 12.63 11.60 9.73
N GLN A 44 13.71 11.33 9.01
CA GLN A 44 14.76 12.32 8.74
C GLN A 44 14.22 13.53 7.99
N ALA A 45 13.41 13.31 6.93
CA ALA A 45 12.82 14.40 6.15
C ALA A 45 11.92 15.32 6.99
N ILE A 46 11.19 14.73 7.97
CA ILE A 46 10.36 15.49 8.91
C ILE A 46 11.23 16.23 9.94
N ASP A 47 12.22 15.57 10.53
CA ASP A 47 13.14 16.17 11.52
C ASP A 47 13.93 17.35 10.92
N GLU A 48 14.27 17.28 9.63
CA GLU A 48 14.96 18.34 8.87
C GLU A 48 14.00 19.42 8.33
N CYS A 49 12.70 19.34 8.64
CA CYS A 49 11.67 20.27 8.18
C CYS A 49 11.55 20.38 6.65
N ILE A 50 11.88 19.33 5.90
CA ILE A 50 11.72 19.27 4.44
C ILE A 50 10.26 19.08 4.07
N VAL A 51 9.55 18.23 4.87
CA VAL A 51 8.13 17.95 4.73
C VAL A 51 7.52 17.70 6.12
N SER A 52 6.20 17.87 6.25
CA SER A 52 5.43 17.38 7.39
C SER A 52 4.85 15.97 7.07
N ARG A 53 4.45 15.22 8.10
CA ARG A 53 3.86 13.87 7.91
C ARG A 53 2.60 13.89 7.03
N ASP A 54 1.78 14.90 7.14
CA ASP A 54 0.53 15.05 6.41
C ASP A 54 0.71 15.43 4.92
N GLU A 55 1.90 15.90 4.53
CA GLU A 55 2.25 16.09 3.13
C GLU A 55 2.70 14.80 2.44
N LEU A 56 3.02 13.75 3.20
CA LEU A 56 3.46 12.47 2.66
C LEU A 56 2.30 11.47 2.56
N PHE A 57 2.30 10.70 1.48
CA PHE A 57 1.39 9.59 1.25
C PHE A 57 2.21 8.28 1.24
N ILE A 58 2.11 7.51 2.31
CA ILE A 58 2.91 6.30 2.52
C ILE A 58 2.05 5.06 2.28
N THR A 59 2.46 4.24 1.32
CA THR A 59 1.84 2.97 0.96
C THR A 59 2.72 1.82 1.39
N THR A 60 2.14 0.82 2.05
CA THR A 60 2.73 -0.51 2.19
C THR A 60 1.71 -1.61 1.92
N LYS A 61 2.17 -2.87 1.85
CA LYS A 61 1.35 -4.00 1.39
C LYS A 61 1.59 -5.22 2.25
N ALA A 62 0.51 -5.93 2.61
CA ALA A 62 0.56 -7.24 3.25
C ALA A 62 0.79 -8.33 2.21
N TYR A 63 1.77 -9.21 2.45
CA TYR A 63 2.11 -10.29 1.53
C TYR A 63 1.30 -11.57 1.82
N ILE A 64 1.43 -12.58 0.97
CA ILE A 64 0.60 -13.82 0.96
C ILE A 64 0.60 -14.52 2.33
N GLN A 65 1.74 -14.58 3.02
CA GLN A 65 1.89 -15.23 4.32
C GLN A 65 1.17 -14.49 5.46
N GLU A 66 0.74 -13.27 5.21
CA GLU A 66 0.10 -12.37 6.18
C GLU A 66 -1.43 -12.33 6.00
N MET A 67 -1.96 -13.18 5.12
CA MET A 67 -3.40 -13.25 4.87
C MET A 67 -4.15 -13.92 6.02
N GLY A 68 -5.44 -13.58 6.14
CA GLY A 68 -6.29 -13.95 7.26
C GLY A 68 -6.46 -12.80 8.27
N TYR A 69 -7.55 -12.82 9.03
CA TYR A 69 -7.96 -11.71 9.88
C TYR A 69 -6.90 -11.34 10.95
N ASP A 70 -6.49 -12.30 11.77
CA ASP A 70 -5.54 -12.04 12.86
C ASP A 70 -4.12 -11.81 12.33
N ASN A 71 -3.71 -12.55 11.31
CA ASN A 71 -2.40 -12.42 10.70
C ASN A 71 -2.20 -11.04 10.08
N LEU A 72 -3.23 -10.50 9.42
CA LEU A 72 -3.16 -9.17 8.84
C LEU A 72 -3.00 -8.10 9.91
N LYS A 73 -3.74 -8.17 11.01
CA LYS A 73 -3.62 -7.21 12.12
C LYS A 73 -2.21 -7.23 12.70
N TRP A 74 -1.65 -8.42 12.90
CA TRP A 74 -0.25 -8.54 13.34
C TRP A 74 0.76 -7.97 12.33
N ALA A 75 0.57 -8.27 11.04
CA ALA A 75 1.40 -7.73 9.96
C ALA A 75 1.33 -6.21 9.87
N PHE A 76 0.14 -5.64 10.03
CA PHE A 76 -0.08 -4.19 10.05
C PHE A 76 0.70 -3.51 11.19
N GLU A 77 0.61 -4.03 12.43
CA GLU A 77 1.35 -3.49 13.56
C GLU A 77 2.88 -3.57 13.35
N ARG A 78 3.35 -4.66 12.77
CA ARG A 78 4.75 -4.83 12.41
C ARG A 78 5.19 -3.81 11.35
N SER A 79 4.39 -3.58 10.32
CA SER A 79 4.68 -2.60 9.27
C SER A 79 4.71 -1.18 9.83
N LEU A 80 3.74 -0.80 10.69
CA LEU A 80 3.76 0.49 11.37
C LEU A 80 5.01 0.68 12.23
N LYS A 81 5.40 -0.36 12.97
CA LYS A 81 6.62 -0.34 13.78
C LYS A 81 7.87 -0.17 12.92
N ASN A 82 7.98 -0.90 11.81
CA ASN A 82 9.11 -0.80 10.89
C ASN A 82 9.19 0.61 10.27
N LEU A 83 8.06 1.14 9.83
CA LEU A 83 7.98 2.48 9.24
C LEU A 83 8.09 3.61 10.26
N GLY A 84 7.96 3.32 11.57
CA GLY A 84 7.95 4.33 12.62
C GLY A 84 6.76 5.29 12.53
N LEU A 85 5.61 4.80 12.07
CA LEU A 85 4.40 5.60 11.81
C LEU A 85 3.27 5.23 12.76
N GLU A 86 2.35 6.16 12.98
CA GLU A 86 1.13 5.95 13.77
C GLU A 86 -0.06 5.50 12.90
N TYR A 87 -0.05 5.83 11.60
CA TYR A 87 -1.06 5.47 10.60
C TYR A 87 -0.44 5.29 9.22
N LEU A 88 -1.17 4.58 8.35
CA LEU A 88 -0.85 4.46 6.92
C LEU A 88 -1.81 5.29 6.07
N ASP A 89 -1.32 5.86 4.98
CA ASP A 89 -2.18 6.53 4.00
C ASP A 89 -2.88 5.52 3.10
N LEU A 90 -2.17 4.45 2.69
CA LEU A 90 -2.74 3.34 1.93
C LEU A 90 -2.15 2.01 2.39
N TYR A 91 -3.01 1.03 2.67
CA TYR A 91 -2.62 -0.35 2.93
C TYR A 91 -3.23 -1.28 1.89
N LEU A 92 -2.41 -2.13 1.26
CA LEU A 92 -2.84 -3.00 0.18
C LEU A 92 -2.68 -4.48 0.52
N ILE A 93 -3.63 -5.31 0.09
CA ILE A 93 -3.39 -6.74 -0.10
C ILE A 93 -2.51 -6.90 -1.34
N HIS A 94 -1.28 -7.41 -1.17
CA HIS A 94 -0.26 -7.42 -2.21
C HIS A 94 -0.58 -8.38 -3.37
N MET A 95 -1.19 -9.54 -3.05
CA MET A 95 -1.52 -10.58 -4.02
C MET A 95 -2.89 -11.20 -3.72
N PRO A 96 -3.68 -11.55 -4.74
CA PRO A 96 -5.00 -12.17 -4.58
C PRO A 96 -4.91 -13.67 -4.25
N LEU A 97 -4.19 -14.02 -3.18
CA LEU A 97 -3.92 -15.39 -2.75
C LEU A 97 -4.12 -15.55 -1.24
N GLY A 98 -4.44 -16.75 -0.80
CA GLY A 98 -4.73 -17.05 0.61
C GLY A 98 -6.10 -16.53 1.06
N ASP A 99 -6.30 -16.39 2.38
CA ASP A 99 -7.53 -15.85 2.95
C ASP A 99 -7.56 -14.31 2.89
N TYR A 100 -7.62 -13.77 1.67
CA TYR A 100 -7.72 -12.32 1.50
C TYR A 100 -9.07 -11.73 1.94
N TYR A 101 -10.12 -12.55 2.07
CA TYR A 101 -11.40 -12.08 2.65
C TYR A 101 -11.29 -11.84 4.15
N GLY A 102 -10.62 -12.75 4.89
CA GLY A 102 -10.31 -12.53 6.29
C GLY A 102 -9.43 -11.31 6.49
N ALA A 103 -8.41 -11.18 5.65
CA ALA A 103 -7.53 -10.01 5.62
C ALA A 103 -8.31 -8.71 5.34
N TRP A 104 -9.23 -8.74 4.36
CA TRP A 104 -10.05 -7.57 4.03
C TRP A 104 -10.90 -7.10 5.19
N ARG A 105 -11.58 -8.01 5.92
CA ARG A 105 -12.36 -7.66 7.12
C ARG A 105 -11.50 -6.99 8.21
N ALA A 106 -10.25 -7.43 8.37
CA ALA A 106 -9.32 -6.77 9.29
C ALA A 106 -8.93 -5.36 8.79
N MET A 107 -8.76 -5.18 7.49
CA MET A 107 -8.48 -3.86 6.91
C MET A 107 -9.66 -2.89 7.05
N GLU A 108 -10.89 -3.36 6.86
CA GLU A 108 -12.11 -2.57 7.10
C GLU A 108 -12.16 -2.06 8.55
N GLU A 109 -11.89 -2.93 9.53
CA GLU A 109 -11.84 -2.54 10.95
C GLU A 109 -10.75 -1.51 11.24
N LEU A 110 -9.52 -1.72 10.71
CA LEU A 110 -8.42 -0.78 10.91
C LEU A 110 -8.70 0.58 10.24
N TYR A 111 -9.41 0.58 9.11
CA TYR A 111 -9.86 1.80 8.46
C TYR A 111 -10.90 2.53 9.31
N GLU A 112 -11.91 1.84 9.84
CA GLU A 112 -12.93 2.42 10.73
C GLU A 112 -12.33 2.98 12.03
N GLN A 113 -11.24 2.37 12.53
CA GLN A 113 -10.45 2.87 13.65
C GLN A 113 -9.57 4.09 13.31
N GLY A 114 -9.52 4.51 12.05
CA GLY A 114 -8.68 5.61 11.58
C GLY A 114 -7.17 5.30 11.54
N ARG A 115 -6.80 4.01 11.65
CA ARG A 115 -5.41 3.54 11.58
C ARG A 115 -4.87 3.50 10.15
N ILE A 116 -5.77 3.42 9.17
CA ILE A 116 -5.48 3.44 7.73
C ILE A 116 -6.40 4.47 7.10
N ARG A 117 -5.89 5.37 6.27
CA ARG A 117 -6.66 6.40 5.56
C ARG A 117 -7.36 5.89 4.30
N SER A 118 -6.77 4.88 3.65
CA SER A 118 -7.37 4.22 2.48
C SER A 118 -6.92 2.76 2.41
N ILE A 119 -7.84 1.89 1.98
CA ILE A 119 -7.60 0.45 1.84
C ILE A 119 -7.79 0.02 0.39
N GLY A 120 -6.96 -0.91 -0.06
CA GLY A 120 -7.00 -1.36 -1.43
C GLY A 120 -6.34 -2.73 -1.62
N VAL A 121 -6.22 -3.08 -2.88
CA VAL A 121 -5.66 -4.36 -3.31
C VAL A 121 -4.60 -4.15 -4.39
N CYS A 122 -3.82 -5.18 -4.63
CA CYS A 122 -2.81 -5.18 -5.68
C CYS A 122 -2.91 -6.50 -6.47
N ASN A 123 -2.75 -6.42 -7.79
CA ASN A 123 -2.77 -7.56 -8.70
C ASN A 123 -4.12 -8.32 -8.77
N PHE A 124 -5.22 -7.70 -8.36
CA PHE A 124 -6.54 -8.30 -8.53
C PHE A 124 -6.99 -8.19 -9.99
N ASP A 125 -7.30 -9.33 -10.59
CA ASP A 125 -7.96 -9.38 -11.90
C ASP A 125 -9.43 -8.91 -11.78
N SER A 126 -10.08 -8.74 -12.93
CA SER A 126 -11.45 -8.25 -13.00
C SER A 126 -12.44 -9.09 -12.20
N ALA A 127 -12.29 -10.44 -12.24
CA ALA A 127 -13.22 -11.34 -11.56
C ALA A 127 -13.07 -11.24 -10.04
N ARG A 128 -11.83 -11.31 -9.53
CA ARG A 128 -11.54 -11.21 -8.09
C ARG A 128 -11.85 -9.82 -7.52
N LEU A 129 -11.56 -8.77 -8.28
CA LEU A 129 -11.89 -7.42 -7.84
C LEU A 129 -13.39 -7.23 -7.73
N MET A 130 -14.16 -7.68 -8.73
CA MET A 130 -15.61 -7.60 -8.72
C MET A 130 -16.20 -8.40 -7.56
N ASP A 131 -15.73 -9.64 -7.36
CA ASP A 131 -16.18 -10.50 -6.28
C ASP A 131 -15.91 -9.88 -4.90
N LEU A 132 -14.71 -9.34 -4.67
CA LEU A 132 -14.40 -8.63 -3.43
C LEU A 132 -15.29 -7.38 -3.26
N CYS A 133 -15.50 -6.58 -4.31
CA CYS A 133 -16.36 -5.39 -4.23
C CYS A 133 -17.83 -5.71 -3.88
N TYR A 134 -18.34 -6.88 -4.26
CA TYR A 134 -19.70 -7.30 -3.92
C TYR A 134 -19.82 -7.90 -2.52
N ASN A 135 -18.75 -8.46 -1.97
CA ASN A 135 -18.75 -9.12 -0.66
C ASN A 135 -18.21 -8.22 0.47
N ALA A 136 -17.53 -7.13 0.14
CA ALA A 136 -16.96 -6.18 1.11
C ALA A 136 -18.02 -5.22 1.64
N THR A 137 -17.90 -4.83 2.91
CA THR A 137 -18.68 -3.71 3.50
C THR A 137 -18.13 -2.39 2.97
N ILE A 138 -16.80 -2.24 2.96
CA ILE A 138 -16.07 -1.10 2.38
C ILE A 138 -15.35 -1.61 1.13
N LYS A 139 -15.71 -1.11 -0.04
CA LYS A 139 -15.07 -1.52 -1.30
C LYS A 139 -13.60 -1.11 -1.32
N PRO A 140 -12.73 -1.86 -2.03
CA PRO A 140 -11.39 -1.40 -2.33
C PRO A 140 -11.40 0.00 -2.96
N MET A 141 -10.57 0.90 -2.42
CA MET A 141 -10.44 2.26 -2.95
C MET A 141 -9.44 2.30 -4.10
N VAL A 142 -8.44 1.42 -4.06
CA VAL A 142 -7.35 1.32 -5.05
C VAL A 142 -7.18 -0.13 -5.47
N ASN A 143 -6.86 -0.36 -6.75
CA ASN A 143 -6.27 -1.60 -7.23
C ASN A 143 -4.99 -1.27 -7.99
N GLN A 144 -3.83 -1.62 -7.40
CA GLN A 144 -2.53 -1.42 -7.99
C GLN A 144 -2.17 -2.61 -8.89
N ILE A 145 -2.01 -2.38 -10.17
CA ILE A 145 -1.80 -3.43 -11.18
C ILE A 145 -0.60 -3.12 -12.08
N GLU A 146 -0.02 -4.16 -12.69
CA GLU A 146 0.95 -3.98 -13.76
C GLU A 146 0.34 -3.13 -14.87
N ARG A 147 0.92 -1.94 -15.10
CA ARG A 147 0.46 -1.05 -16.13
C ARG A 147 1.58 -0.14 -16.62
N HIS A 148 1.91 -0.26 -17.89
CA HIS A 148 2.95 0.52 -18.55
C HIS A 148 2.61 0.72 -20.05
N PRO A 149 3.37 1.50 -20.85
CA PRO A 149 3.03 1.81 -22.24
C PRO A 149 2.77 0.58 -23.14
N HIS A 150 3.42 -0.55 -22.87
CA HIS A 150 3.22 -1.80 -23.61
C HIS A 150 2.13 -2.70 -23.07
N TYR A 151 1.58 -2.40 -21.86
CA TYR A 151 0.51 -3.18 -21.22
C TYR A 151 -0.49 -2.27 -20.52
N GLN A 152 -1.43 -1.72 -21.27
CA GLN A 152 -2.28 -0.61 -20.82
C GLN A 152 -3.54 -1.02 -20.06
N ARG A 153 -3.97 -2.30 -20.11
CA ARG A 153 -5.08 -2.86 -19.31
C ARG A 153 -6.41 -2.09 -19.46
N HIS A 154 -6.80 -1.72 -20.69
CA HIS A 154 -7.98 -0.87 -20.94
C HIS A 154 -9.29 -1.42 -20.38
N ASP A 155 -9.52 -2.75 -20.50
CA ASP A 155 -10.75 -3.38 -20.03
C ASP A 155 -10.86 -3.34 -18.52
N GLU A 156 -9.76 -3.64 -17.81
CA GLU A 156 -9.69 -3.58 -16.35
C GLU A 156 -9.87 -2.15 -15.84
N LEU A 157 -9.28 -1.16 -16.51
CA LEU A 157 -9.50 0.25 -16.18
C LEU A 157 -10.97 0.65 -16.33
N GLY A 158 -11.63 0.16 -17.39
CA GLY A 158 -13.05 0.36 -17.62
C GLY A 158 -13.92 -0.20 -16.50
N LEU A 159 -13.58 -1.39 -16.01
CA LEU A 159 -14.25 -2.03 -14.87
C LEU A 159 -14.00 -1.27 -13.57
N MET A 160 -12.74 -0.95 -13.26
CA MET A 160 -12.39 -0.21 -12.03
C MET A 160 -13.14 1.11 -11.92
N ARG A 161 -13.24 1.88 -13.02
CA ARG A 161 -14.02 3.12 -13.06
C ARG A 161 -15.49 2.89 -12.73
N LYS A 162 -16.09 1.81 -13.28
CA LYS A 162 -17.50 1.46 -12.99
C LYS A 162 -17.73 1.05 -11.54
N LEU A 163 -16.74 0.43 -10.92
CA LEU A 163 -16.80 0.01 -9.50
C LEU A 163 -16.46 1.16 -8.52
N GLY A 164 -15.92 2.28 -9.01
CA GLY A 164 -15.42 3.37 -8.19
C GLY A 164 -14.07 3.07 -7.54
N VAL A 165 -13.27 2.18 -8.16
CA VAL A 165 -11.92 1.78 -7.70
C VAL A 165 -10.88 2.54 -8.49
N GLN A 166 -9.97 3.23 -7.81
CA GLN A 166 -8.86 3.96 -8.44
C GLN A 166 -7.80 2.99 -8.96
N PRO A 167 -7.47 3.00 -10.27
CA PRO A 167 -6.33 2.25 -10.77
C PRO A 167 -5.02 2.96 -10.42
N GLU A 168 -4.04 2.18 -10.00
CA GLU A 168 -2.65 2.59 -9.81
C GLU A 168 -1.75 1.66 -10.63
N GLY A 169 -0.65 2.16 -11.21
CA GLY A 169 0.26 1.38 -12.04
C GLY A 169 1.59 1.09 -11.32
N TRP A 170 2.09 -0.15 -11.52
CA TRP A 170 3.45 -0.54 -11.13
C TRP A 170 4.21 -1.10 -12.32
#